data_deeb9e8759d7dd16f51688cd01f186e0
#
_entry.id   deeb9e8759d7dd16f51688cd01f186e0
#
_cell.length_a   1.000
_cell.length_b   1.000
_cell.length_c   1.000
_cell.angle_alpha   90.00
_cell.angle_beta   90.00
_cell.angle_gamma   90.00
#
_symmetry.space_group_name_H-M   'P 1'
#
loop_
_entity.id
_entity.type
_entity.pdbx_description
1 polymer ?
#
loop_
_entity_poly.entity_id
_entity_poly.type
_entity_poly.pdbx_seq_one_letter_code
_entity_poly.pdbx_strand_id
1 'polypeptide(L)'
;RQRQMCIRDSSRKGRGMKTGAPVIDVVKQSARVAVVAAQWHHQIMDGLIAGAVRAAEEAQVDMELFRVPGSFELPVVAQAAAAQFDAVVALGVVIRGETPHFDYVCSAVTDGLNRVSLDAHVPVGFGLLTCDTEQQAIDRAGGPGASEDKGHEAMTAALNTLAVLKSM
;
A
#
# COMPACT_ATOMS: atom_id res chain seq x y z
N ARG A 1 -22.42 22.43 35.91
CA ARG A 1 -23.10 22.35 34.59
C ARG A 1 -22.20 21.50 33.68
N GLN A 2 -22.53 20.20 33.56
CA GLN A 2 -21.90 19.27 32.63
C GLN A 2 -22.43 19.53 31.21
N ARG A 3 -21.54 19.82 30.26
CA ARG A 3 -21.88 19.81 28.83
C ARG A 3 -21.79 18.38 28.32
N GLN A 4 -22.91 17.77 28.05
CA GLN A 4 -23.04 16.56 27.27
C GLN A 4 -22.62 16.85 25.81
N MET A 5 -21.56 16.21 25.37
CA MET A 5 -21.15 16.21 23.98
C MET A 5 -21.91 15.11 23.25
N CYS A 6 -22.87 15.49 22.41
CA CYS A 6 -23.62 14.56 21.57
C CYS A 6 -22.69 14.01 20.48
N ILE A 7 -22.32 12.75 20.60
CA ILE A 7 -21.72 11.99 19.50
C ILE A 7 -22.87 11.61 18.56
N ARG A 8 -22.89 12.20 17.37
CA ARG A 8 -23.79 11.78 16.30
C ARG A 8 -23.31 10.44 15.75
N ASP A 9 -24.06 9.41 16.08
CA ASP A 9 -23.95 8.08 15.47
C ASP A 9 -24.41 8.17 14.01
N SER A 10 -23.44 8.14 13.07
CA SER A 10 -23.74 7.98 11.66
C SER A 10 -23.61 6.51 11.30
N SER A 11 -24.71 5.78 11.41
CA SER A 11 -24.84 4.39 10.97
C SER A 11 -24.66 4.28 9.45
N ARG A 12 -23.42 4.15 8.99
CA ARG A 12 -23.08 3.63 7.67
C ARG A 12 -22.83 2.13 7.81
N LYS A 13 -23.78 1.33 7.35
CA LYS A 13 -23.60 -0.10 7.10
C LYS A 13 -22.55 -0.28 5.99
N GLY A 14 -21.29 -0.38 6.38
CA GLY A 14 -20.18 -0.80 5.52
C GLY A 14 -20.02 -2.30 5.59
N ARG A 15 -20.08 -2.98 4.47
CA ARG A 15 -19.82 -4.41 4.32
C ARG A 15 -18.35 -4.70 4.62
N GLY A 16 -18.08 -5.64 5.53
CA GLY A 16 -16.88 -6.48 5.51
C GLY A 16 -15.55 -5.83 5.91
N MET A 17 -15.53 -4.79 6.75
CA MET A 17 -14.27 -4.34 7.35
C MET A 17 -13.80 -5.34 8.40
N LYS A 18 -12.51 -5.72 8.36
CA LYS A 18 -11.87 -6.42 9.48
C LYS A 18 -12.14 -5.62 10.75
N THR A 19 -12.78 -6.25 11.74
CA THR A 19 -13.05 -5.63 13.04
C THR A 19 -11.75 -5.07 13.61
N GLY A 20 -11.69 -3.76 13.87
CA GLY A 20 -10.55 -3.10 14.50
C GLY A 20 -9.56 -2.42 13.56
N ALA A 21 -9.78 -2.43 12.23
CA ALA A 21 -8.95 -1.62 11.34
C ALA A 21 -9.25 -0.13 11.55
N PRO A 22 -8.22 0.71 11.81
CA PRO A 22 -8.45 2.15 11.95
C PRO A 22 -8.83 2.76 10.59
N VAL A 23 -9.70 3.76 10.61
CA VAL A 23 -9.85 4.67 9.47
C VAL A 23 -8.72 5.69 9.58
N ILE A 24 -7.80 5.64 8.63
CA ILE A 24 -6.63 6.53 8.61
C ILE A 24 -6.80 7.51 7.45
N ASP A 25 -6.88 8.80 7.78
CA ASP A 25 -6.93 9.86 6.80
C ASP A 25 -5.52 10.12 6.22
N VAL A 26 -5.48 10.49 4.94
CA VAL A 26 -4.24 10.85 4.25
C VAL A 26 -3.72 12.18 4.78
N VAL A 27 -2.46 12.21 5.22
CA VAL A 27 -1.81 13.44 5.69
C VAL A 27 -1.23 14.21 4.51
N LYS A 28 -1.68 15.45 4.32
CA LYS A 28 -1.10 16.37 3.32
C LYS A 28 0.29 16.81 3.74
N GLN A 29 1.25 16.67 2.83
CA GLN A 29 2.63 17.08 3.08
C GLN A 29 3.40 17.27 1.78
N SER A 30 4.51 18.02 1.83
CA SER A 30 5.45 18.06 0.71
C SER A 30 6.35 16.83 0.76
N ALA A 31 6.26 15.99 -0.26
CA ALA A 31 7.07 14.77 -0.39
C ALA A 31 7.14 14.30 -1.85
N ARG A 32 8.22 13.59 -2.18
CA ARG A 32 8.36 12.83 -3.43
C ARG A 32 8.27 11.35 -3.10
N VAL A 33 7.38 10.64 -3.78
CA VAL A 33 7.10 9.22 -3.52
C VAL A 33 7.39 8.39 -4.76
N ALA A 34 8.18 7.33 -4.62
CA ALA A 34 8.34 6.32 -5.65
C ALA A 34 7.29 5.23 -5.48
N VAL A 35 6.53 4.94 -6.52
CA VAL A 35 5.67 3.75 -6.59
C VAL A 35 6.35 2.71 -7.46
N VAL A 36 6.74 1.59 -6.89
CA VAL A 36 7.34 0.46 -7.58
C VAL A 36 6.28 -0.62 -7.76
N ALA A 37 5.91 -0.93 -9.00
CA ALA A 37 4.78 -1.79 -9.32
C ALA A 37 5.16 -2.94 -10.24
N ALA A 38 4.83 -4.16 -9.85
CA ALA A 38 5.00 -5.37 -10.66
C ALA A 38 4.10 -5.35 -11.90
N GLN A 39 4.44 -6.16 -12.91
CA GLN A 39 3.70 -6.21 -14.18
C GLN A 39 2.73 -7.39 -14.30
N TRP A 40 2.81 -8.39 -13.44
CA TRP A 40 1.91 -9.54 -13.45
C TRP A 40 0.49 -9.13 -13.02
N HIS A 41 -0.54 -9.79 -13.59
CA HIS A 41 -1.97 -9.58 -13.28
C HIS A 41 -2.42 -8.14 -13.52
N HIS A 42 -2.41 -7.71 -14.78
CA HIS A 42 -2.66 -6.32 -15.20
C HIS A 42 -3.88 -5.67 -14.55
N GLN A 43 -5.05 -6.32 -14.55
CA GLN A 43 -6.27 -5.73 -13.97
C GLN A 43 -6.13 -5.43 -12.47
N ILE A 44 -5.51 -6.34 -11.73
CA ILE A 44 -5.27 -6.19 -10.29
C ILE A 44 -4.28 -5.06 -10.06
N MET A 45 -3.18 -5.05 -10.83
CA MET A 45 -2.15 -4.03 -10.73
C MET A 45 -2.66 -2.65 -11.11
N ASP A 46 -3.51 -2.53 -12.13
CA ASP A 46 -4.12 -1.25 -12.50
C ASP A 46 -5.00 -0.68 -11.38
N GLY A 47 -5.73 -1.55 -10.68
CA GLY A 47 -6.50 -1.17 -9.50
C GLY A 47 -5.62 -0.66 -8.36
N LEU A 48 -4.55 -1.39 -8.02
CA LEU A 48 -3.60 -1.00 -6.98
C LEU A 48 -2.90 0.33 -7.32
N ILE A 49 -2.46 0.50 -8.55
CA ILE A 49 -1.82 1.74 -9.01
C ILE A 49 -2.81 2.90 -8.95
N ALA A 50 -4.04 2.72 -9.42
CA ALA A 50 -5.07 3.75 -9.35
C ALA A 50 -5.39 4.16 -7.90
N GLY A 51 -5.41 3.20 -6.97
CA GLY A 51 -5.55 3.47 -5.54
C GLY A 51 -4.42 4.32 -4.98
N ALA A 52 -3.18 3.97 -5.29
CA ALA A 52 -2.01 4.73 -4.87
C ALA A 52 -2.00 6.15 -5.45
N VAL A 53 -2.37 6.31 -6.73
CA VAL A 53 -2.49 7.62 -7.38
C VAL A 53 -3.51 8.50 -6.65
N ARG A 54 -4.71 7.98 -6.35
CA ARG A 54 -5.73 8.75 -5.62
C ARG A 54 -5.23 9.22 -4.26
N ALA A 55 -4.57 8.36 -3.49
CA ALA A 55 -4.01 8.75 -2.20
C ALA A 55 -2.89 9.79 -2.33
N ALA A 56 -2.05 9.71 -3.37
CA ALA A 56 -1.02 10.71 -3.65
C ALA A 56 -1.62 12.07 -4.01
N GLU A 57 -2.68 12.10 -4.82
CA GLU A 57 -3.43 13.31 -5.18
C GLU A 57 -4.09 13.95 -3.94
N GLU A 58 -4.73 13.15 -3.08
CA GLU A 58 -5.33 13.59 -1.82
C GLU A 58 -4.28 14.22 -0.88
N ALA A 59 -3.09 13.63 -0.83
CA ALA A 59 -1.96 14.14 -0.05
C ALA A 59 -1.26 15.33 -0.69
N GLN A 60 -1.49 15.59 -1.96
CA GLN A 60 -0.80 16.61 -2.78
C GLN A 60 0.73 16.39 -2.85
N VAL A 61 1.15 15.12 -2.99
CA VAL A 61 2.57 14.74 -3.12
C VAL A 61 2.92 14.42 -4.57
N ASP A 62 4.20 14.64 -4.92
CA ASP A 62 4.74 14.22 -6.21
C ASP A 62 4.99 12.71 -6.21
N MET A 63 4.47 12.03 -7.22
CA MET A 63 4.59 10.58 -7.37
C MET A 63 5.25 10.21 -8.70
N GLU A 64 6.18 9.26 -8.65
CA GLU A 64 6.82 8.67 -9.83
C GLU A 64 6.61 7.16 -9.84
N LEU A 65 6.17 6.61 -11.00
CA LEU A 65 5.86 5.18 -11.15
C LEU A 65 6.99 4.44 -11.86
N PHE A 66 7.51 3.40 -11.23
CA PHE A 66 8.48 2.47 -11.78
C PHE A 66 7.86 1.08 -11.94
N ARG A 67 8.04 0.47 -13.12
CA ARG A 67 7.51 -0.87 -13.41
C ARG A 67 8.63 -1.90 -13.37
N VAL A 68 8.39 -3.00 -12.65
CA VAL A 68 9.31 -4.15 -12.51
C VAL A 68 8.66 -5.43 -13.05
N PRO A 69 9.46 -6.42 -13.50
CA PRO A 69 8.90 -7.64 -14.09
C PRO A 69 7.92 -8.39 -13.19
N GLY A 70 8.28 -8.60 -11.94
CA GLY A 70 7.46 -9.34 -10.98
C GLY A 70 7.62 -8.83 -9.56
N SER A 71 6.92 -9.47 -8.63
CA SER A 71 6.96 -9.08 -7.21
C SER A 71 8.34 -9.32 -6.58
N PHE A 72 9.09 -10.31 -7.06
CA PHE A 72 10.42 -10.62 -6.54
C PHE A 72 11.43 -9.48 -6.73
N GLU A 73 11.24 -8.66 -7.77
CA GLU A 73 12.11 -7.52 -8.10
C GLU A 73 11.75 -6.23 -7.32
N LEU A 74 10.65 -6.22 -6.58
CA LEU A 74 10.24 -5.04 -5.81
C LEU A 74 11.29 -4.56 -4.80
N PRO A 75 11.92 -5.43 -3.98
CA PRO A 75 12.86 -4.96 -2.96
C PRO A 75 14.10 -4.25 -3.51
N VAL A 76 14.69 -4.75 -4.59
CA VAL A 76 15.92 -4.16 -5.13
C VAL A 76 15.66 -2.77 -5.74
N VAL A 77 14.52 -2.57 -6.40
CA VAL A 77 14.14 -1.26 -6.95
C VAL A 77 13.66 -0.33 -5.83
N ALA A 78 12.94 -0.84 -4.84
CA ALA A 78 12.58 -0.09 -3.65
C ALA A 78 13.81 0.44 -2.89
N GLN A 79 14.87 -0.38 -2.78
CA GLN A 79 16.13 0.02 -2.16
C GLN A 79 16.81 1.16 -2.93
N ALA A 80 16.85 1.08 -4.25
CA ALA A 80 17.41 2.14 -5.10
C ALA A 80 16.58 3.43 -5.01
N ALA A 81 15.25 3.31 -4.98
CA ALA A 81 14.33 4.43 -4.85
C ALA A 81 14.43 5.11 -3.47
N ALA A 82 14.63 4.35 -2.40
CA ALA A 82 14.75 4.88 -1.04
C ALA A 82 15.93 5.86 -0.88
N ALA A 83 16.93 5.80 -1.76
CA ALA A 83 18.05 6.76 -1.77
C ALA A 83 17.69 8.13 -2.39
N GLN A 84 16.55 8.24 -3.07
CA GLN A 84 16.20 9.41 -3.89
C GLN A 84 14.82 10.00 -3.59
N PHE A 85 13.97 9.25 -2.90
CA PHE A 85 12.58 9.61 -2.58
C PHE A 85 12.35 9.63 -1.06
N ASP A 86 11.38 10.41 -0.63
CA ASP A 86 11.04 10.54 0.79
C ASP A 86 10.26 9.32 1.31
N ALA A 87 9.54 8.63 0.42
CA ALA A 87 8.82 7.40 0.71
C ALA A 87 8.80 6.51 -0.53
N VAL A 88 8.61 5.21 -0.32
CA VAL A 88 8.42 4.22 -1.38
C VAL A 88 7.11 3.47 -1.15
N VAL A 89 6.39 3.15 -2.21
CA VAL A 89 5.24 2.25 -2.16
C VAL A 89 5.49 1.08 -3.09
N ALA A 90 5.47 -0.13 -2.57
CA ALA A 90 5.67 -1.34 -3.35
C ALA A 90 4.32 -2.03 -3.61
N LEU A 91 3.96 -2.15 -4.88
CA LEU A 91 2.72 -2.75 -5.34
C LEU A 91 3.01 -4.04 -6.11
N GLY A 92 2.37 -5.11 -5.70
CA GLY A 92 2.52 -6.40 -6.35
C GLY A 92 1.40 -7.35 -5.97
N VAL A 93 1.35 -8.48 -6.66
CA VAL A 93 0.43 -9.56 -6.35
C VAL A 93 1.08 -10.90 -6.58
N VAL A 94 0.95 -11.78 -5.61
CA VAL A 94 1.34 -13.19 -5.70
C VAL A 94 0.11 -14.03 -5.42
N ILE A 95 -0.24 -14.90 -6.36
CA ILE A 95 -1.37 -15.82 -6.25
C ILE A 95 -0.81 -17.22 -6.12
N ARG A 96 -1.32 -17.98 -5.15
CA ARG A 96 -0.87 -19.34 -4.87
C ARG A 96 -1.05 -20.25 -6.08
N GLY A 97 0.03 -20.88 -6.50
CA GLY A 97 0.04 -21.93 -7.50
C GLY A 97 0.16 -23.32 -6.87
N GLU A 98 0.51 -24.31 -7.69
CA GLU A 98 0.59 -25.72 -7.27
C GLU A 98 1.87 -26.07 -6.50
N THR A 99 2.86 -25.21 -6.50
CA THR A 99 4.17 -25.46 -5.87
C THR A 99 4.42 -24.52 -4.69
N PRO A 100 5.39 -24.83 -3.81
CA PRO A 100 5.74 -23.95 -2.68
C PRO A 100 6.38 -22.63 -3.10
N HIS A 101 6.57 -22.36 -4.37
CA HIS A 101 7.13 -21.11 -4.91
C HIS A 101 6.46 -19.85 -4.34
N PHE A 102 5.13 -19.89 -4.16
CA PHE A 102 4.36 -18.81 -3.54
C PHE A 102 4.93 -18.41 -2.17
N ASP A 103 5.19 -19.36 -1.31
CA ASP A 103 5.65 -19.10 0.06
C ASP A 103 7.04 -18.45 0.08
N TYR A 104 7.93 -18.89 -0.81
CA TYR A 104 9.27 -18.34 -0.94
C TYR A 104 9.25 -16.91 -1.49
N VAL A 105 8.45 -16.64 -2.52
CA VAL A 105 8.33 -15.29 -3.09
C VAL A 105 7.73 -14.34 -2.07
N CYS A 106 6.64 -14.73 -1.40
CA CYS A 106 5.99 -13.89 -0.39
C CYS A 106 6.95 -13.53 0.75
N SER A 107 7.68 -14.52 1.29
CA SER A 107 8.66 -14.29 2.37
C SER A 107 9.80 -13.39 1.90
N ALA A 108 10.42 -13.70 0.76
CA ALA A 108 11.56 -12.94 0.25
C ALA A 108 11.22 -11.47 0.00
N VAL A 109 10.06 -11.19 -0.60
CA VAL A 109 9.62 -9.82 -0.88
C VAL A 109 9.28 -9.08 0.40
N THR A 110 8.55 -9.72 1.32
CA THR A 110 8.19 -9.13 2.61
C THR A 110 9.43 -8.77 3.43
N ASP A 111 10.36 -9.71 3.58
CA ASP A 111 11.60 -9.50 4.32
C ASP A 111 12.46 -8.43 3.64
N GLY A 112 12.56 -8.47 2.32
CA GLY A 112 13.34 -7.51 1.54
C GLY A 112 12.80 -6.08 1.66
N LEU A 113 11.49 -5.87 1.53
CA LEU A 113 10.87 -4.55 1.68
C LEU A 113 10.97 -4.01 3.11
N ASN A 114 10.77 -4.87 4.11
CA ASN A 114 10.96 -4.48 5.51
C ASN A 114 12.40 -4.05 5.79
N ARG A 115 13.37 -4.81 5.27
CA ARG A 115 14.78 -4.47 5.40
C ARG A 115 15.12 -3.12 4.74
N VAL A 116 14.61 -2.86 3.53
CA VAL A 116 14.80 -1.57 2.85
C VAL A 116 14.32 -0.41 3.73
N SER A 117 13.13 -0.55 4.31
CA SER A 117 12.55 0.50 5.16
C SER A 117 13.42 0.77 6.38
N LEU A 118 13.88 -0.27 7.06
CA LEU A 118 14.71 -0.14 8.26
C LEU A 118 16.11 0.39 7.94
N ASP A 119 16.79 -0.15 6.93
CA ASP A 119 18.17 0.22 6.58
C ASP A 119 18.25 1.65 6.02
N ALA A 120 17.27 2.07 5.24
CA ALA A 120 17.23 3.40 4.62
C ALA A 120 16.58 4.48 5.51
N HIS A 121 15.90 4.10 6.58
CA HIS A 121 15.02 4.99 7.37
C HIS A 121 13.98 5.72 6.52
N VAL A 122 13.46 5.04 5.51
CA VAL A 122 12.46 5.54 4.57
C VAL A 122 11.22 4.65 4.65
N PRO A 123 10.01 5.21 4.80
CA PRO A 123 8.80 4.40 4.83
C PRO A 123 8.64 3.63 3.52
N VAL A 124 8.31 2.35 3.63
CA VAL A 124 7.91 1.53 2.49
C VAL A 124 6.46 1.08 2.69
N GLY A 125 5.55 1.62 1.89
CA GLY A 125 4.16 1.21 1.85
C GLY A 125 4.04 -0.20 1.26
N PHE A 126 3.50 -1.13 2.03
CA PHE A 126 3.39 -2.54 1.67
C PHE A 126 2.07 -2.82 0.95
N GLY A 127 2.10 -2.73 -0.38
CA GLY A 127 0.97 -3.03 -1.26
C GLY A 127 1.14 -4.36 -2.00
N LEU A 128 1.84 -5.31 -1.41
CA LEU A 128 1.96 -6.68 -1.93
C LEU A 128 0.75 -7.50 -1.50
N LEU A 129 -0.06 -7.91 -2.46
CA LEU A 129 -1.13 -8.88 -2.22
C LEU A 129 -0.58 -10.30 -2.26
N THR A 130 -0.84 -11.06 -1.19
CA THR A 130 -0.50 -12.48 -1.09
C THR A 130 -1.79 -13.27 -0.91
N CYS A 131 -2.29 -13.85 -1.99
CA CYS A 131 -3.65 -14.39 -2.08
C CYS A 131 -3.64 -15.85 -2.49
N ASP A 132 -4.56 -16.65 -1.94
CA ASP A 132 -4.75 -18.03 -2.36
C ASP A 132 -5.49 -18.11 -3.69
N THR A 133 -6.33 -17.11 -4.02
CA THR A 133 -7.11 -17.06 -5.25
C THR A 133 -7.05 -15.67 -5.91
N GLU A 134 -7.28 -15.65 -7.24
CA GLU A 134 -7.37 -14.41 -8.00
C GLU A 134 -8.51 -13.51 -7.49
N GLN A 135 -9.64 -14.10 -7.11
CA GLN A 135 -10.78 -13.34 -6.58
C GLN A 135 -10.41 -12.58 -5.31
N GLN A 136 -9.62 -13.19 -4.41
CA GLN A 136 -9.13 -12.50 -3.21
C GLN A 136 -8.28 -11.26 -3.57
N ALA A 137 -7.51 -11.34 -4.64
CA ALA A 137 -6.70 -10.22 -5.11
C ALA A 137 -7.57 -9.11 -5.73
N ILE A 138 -8.56 -9.47 -6.56
CA ILE A 138 -9.52 -8.54 -7.15
C ILE A 138 -10.29 -7.78 -6.06
N ASP A 139 -10.77 -8.48 -5.03
CA ASP A 139 -11.52 -7.88 -3.92
C ASP A 139 -10.69 -6.87 -3.10
N ARG A 140 -9.37 -6.87 -3.24
CA ARG A 140 -8.41 -6.02 -2.51
C ARG A 140 -7.74 -4.95 -3.34
N ALA A 141 -7.91 -5.01 -4.65
CA ALA A 141 -7.20 -4.12 -5.58
C ALA A 141 -7.86 -2.74 -5.76
N GLY A 142 -8.99 -2.49 -5.11
CA GLY A 142 -9.78 -1.29 -5.36
C GLY A 142 -10.57 -1.37 -6.67
N GLY A 143 -11.36 -0.35 -6.94
CA GLY A 143 -12.21 -0.29 -8.12
C GLY A 143 -13.65 -0.82 -7.88
N PRO A 144 -14.48 -0.87 -8.93
CA PRO A 144 -15.89 -1.24 -8.79
C PRO A 144 -16.07 -2.64 -8.22
N GLY A 145 -16.78 -2.75 -7.10
CA GLY A 145 -17.09 -4.03 -6.47
C GLY A 145 -16.02 -4.59 -5.53
N ALA A 146 -14.83 -4.02 -5.47
CA ALA A 146 -13.81 -4.40 -4.50
C ALA A 146 -14.23 -4.03 -3.08
N SER A 147 -13.87 -4.87 -2.11
CA SER A 147 -14.17 -4.63 -0.69
C SER A 147 -13.10 -3.79 0.02
N GLU A 148 -11.88 -3.79 -0.54
CA GLU A 148 -10.72 -3.08 0.02
C GLU A 148 -9.96 -2.37 -1.12
N ASP A 149 -9.16 -1.36 -0.77
CA ASP A 149 -8.29 -0.63 -1.70
C ASP A 149 -6.86 -0.60 -1.14
N LYS A 150 -6.14 -1.69 -1.37
CA LYS A 150 -4.79 -1.87 -0.81
C LYS A 150 -3.75 -0.95 -1.46
N GLY A 151 -3.99 -0.45 -2.66
CA GLY A 151 -3.14 0.57 -3.27
C GLY A 151 -3.22 1.90 -2.54
N HIS A 152 -4.43 2.37 -2.27
CA HIS A 152 -4.68 3.57 -1.48
C HIS A 152 -4.16 3.42 -0.05
N GLU A 153 -4.45 2.29 0.60
CA GLU A 153 -4.00 2.02 1.97
C GLU A 153 -2.46 2.01 2.08
N ALA A 154 -1.75 1.40 1.13
CA ALA A 154 -0.28 1.33 1.13
C ALA A 154 0.35 2.73 0.98
N MET A 155 -0.18 3.57 0.08
CA MET A 155 0.27 4.95 -0.06
C MET A 155 -0.01 5.76 1.20
N THR A 156 -1.22 5.66 1.75
CA THR A 156 -1.60 6.34 2.99
C THR A 156 -0.70 5.95 4.17
N ALA A 157 -0.41 4.66 4.32
CA ALA A 157 0.48 4.16 5.36
C ALA A 157 1.90 4.72 5.23
N ALA A 158 2.46 4.74 4.01
CA ALA A 158 3.78 5.30 3.75
C ALA A 158 3.84 6.80 4.10
N LEU A 159 2.85 7.58 3.66
CA LEU A 159 2.80 9.03 3.91
C LEU A 159 2.62 9.37 5.38
N ASN A 160 1.74 8.65 6.09
CA ASN A 160 1.52 8.89 7.50
C ASN A 160 2.73 8.48 8.34
N THR A 161 3.42 7.40 7.96
CA THR A 161 4.69 7.01 8.58
C THR A 161 5.77 8.07 8.33
N LEU A 162 5.85 8.62 7.10
CA LEU A 162 6.76 9.72 6.79
C LEU A 162 6.50 10.95 7.66
N ALA A 163 5.23 11.31 7.88
CA ALA A 163 4.86 12.42 8.74
C ALA A 163 5.32 12.19 10.19
N VAL A 164 5.20 10.96 10.70
CA VAL A 164 5.71 10.61 12.04
C VAL A 164 7.23 10.76 12.10
N LEU A 165 7.96 10.22 11.12
CA LEU A 165 9.43 10.33 11.07
C LEU A 165 9.91 11.78 11.00
N LYS A 166 9.20 12.64 10.26
CA LYS A 166 9.52 14.08 10.19
C LYS A 166 9.23 14.83 11.48
N SER A 167 8.42 14.28 12.37
CA SER A 167 8.07 14.89 13.65
C SER A 167 9.02 14.54 14.78
N MET A 168 9.90 13.58 14.59
CA MET A 168 10.90 13.12 15.55
C MET A 168 12.17 13.96 15.49
#